data_80598941c6988ba30c1811051245a628
#
_entry.id   80598941c6988ba30c1811051245a628
#
_cell.length_a   1.000
_cell.length_b   1.000
_cell.length_c   1.000
_cell.angle_alpha   90.00
_cell.angle_beta   90.00
_cell.angle_gamma   90.00
#
_symmetry.space_group_name_H-M   'P 1'
#
loop_
_entity.id
_entity.type
_entity.pdbx_description
1 polymer ?
#
loop_
_entity_poly.entity_id
_entity_poly.type
_entity_poly.pdbx_seq_one_letter_code
_entity_poly.pdbx_strand_id
1 'polypeptide(L)'
;IAQCLVGSEMCIRDRFTVNAQGVCAGFPELTYLTSDAAGHVAIADYLHSLYGRYGIALTVTAQDMDTFLASRAAGGYSVTRCSFSADIDDPMPFLSLWASGAGSNCVALGRGAHADYAGYSVTLDGRTKDNCTWAESYDALLYRIQSSGDTAERYSLMHQAETLLMQTGAVCPLYWYTDTYLCNTHVQGLLSGPLGAQYLMGAHVEK
;
A
#
# COMPACT_ATOMS: atom_id res chain seq x y z
N ILE A 1 -0.19 -5.44 -17.82
CA ILE A 1 -0.33 -6.39 -16.67
C ILE A 1 -1.38 -5.87 -15.68
N ALA A 2 -1.40 -4.57 -15.39
CA ALA A 2 -2.34 -4.01 -14.43
C ALA A 2 -3.81 -4.02 -14.88
N GLN A 3 -4.09 -4.00 -16.19
CA GLN A 3 -5.45 -4.17 -16.71
C GLN A 3 -6.09 -5.52 -16.34
N CYS A 4 -5.28 -6.50 -15.94
CA CYS A 4 -5.75 -7.83 -15.55
C CYS A 4 -5.94 -8.01 -14.05
N LEU A 5 -5.51 -7.03 -13.23
CA LEU A 5 -5.74 -7.05 -11.79
C LEU A 5 -7.09 -6.46 -11.40
N VAL A 6 -7.72 -5.74 -12.32
CA VAL A 6 -9.06 -5.19 -12.12
C VAL A 6 -10.07 -6.19 -12.65
N GLY A 7 -10.59 -7.04 -11.77
CA GLY A 7 -11.82 -7.72 -12.02
C GLY A 7 -11.84 -9.21 -12.29
N SER A 8 -10.82 -9.96 -12.05
CA SER A 8 -10.95 -11.38 -11.71
C SER A 8 -9.60 -12.12 -11.68
N GLU A 9 -9.47 -13.07 -10.78
CA GLU A 9 -8.46 -14.16 -10.82
C GLU A 9 -8.43 -14.88 -12.18
N MET A 10 -9.44 -14.72 -13.00
CA MET A 10 -9.55 -15.29 -14.35
C MET A 10 -8.49 -14.71 -15.31
N CYS A 11 -8.16 -13.42 -15.25
CA CYS A 11 -7.23 -12.83 -16.21
C CYS A 11 -5.78 -13.36 -16.13
N ILE A 12 -5.32 -13.75 -14.96
CA ILE A 12 -3.99 -14.37 -14.80
C ILE A 12 -4.02 -15.78 -15.34
N ARG A 13 -5.06 -16.55 -15.03
CA ARG A 13 -5.23 -17.93 -15.51
C ARG A 13 -5.38 -18.02 -17.03
N ASP A 14 -6.00 -17.03 -17.65
CA ASP A 14 -6.21 -16.99 -19.11
C ASP A 14 -4.93 -16.66 -19.89
N ARG A 15 -3.98 -15.96 -19.26
CA ARG A 15 -2.72 -15.55 -19.90
C ARG A 15 -1.56 -16.49 -19.65
N PHE A 16 -1.56 -17.20 -18.52
CA PHE A 16 -0.47 -18.07 -18.11
C PHE A 16 -0.98 -19.46 -17.80
N THR A 17 -0.28 -20.48 -18.28
CA THR A 17 -0.63 -21.85 -17.97
C THR A 17 -0.24 -22.17 -16.54
N VAL A 18 -1.23 -22.52 -15.72
CA VAL A 18 -1.02 -22.97 -14.35
C VAL A 18 -1.28 -24.48 -14.30
N ASN A 19 -0.30 -25.26 -13.87
CA ASN A 19 -0.42 -26.71 -13.74
C ASN A 19 -1.25 -27.13 -12.51
N ALA A 20 -1.50 -28.42 -12.35
CA ALA A 20 -2.27 -28.96 -11.24
C ALA A 20 -1.63 -28.70 -9.86
N GLN A 21 -0.34 -28.42 -9.80
CA GLN A 21 0.41 -28.06 -8.57
C GLN A 21 0.42 -26.55 -8.31
N GLY A 22 -0.25 -25.74 -9.14
CA GLY A 22 -0.30 -24.29 -9.01
C GLY A 22 0.94 -23.57 -9.57
N VAL A 23 1.83 -24.24 -10.28
CA VAL A 23 3.02 -23.64 -10.88
C VAL A 23 2.65 -22.95 -12.19
N CYS A 24 3.02 -21.69 -12.32
CA CYS A 24 2.76 -20.84 -13.47
C CYS A 24 3.91 -20.96 -14.49
N ALA A 25 3.57 -21.19 -15.75
CA ALA A 25 4.54 -21.22 -16.83
C ALA A 25 4.45 -19.93 -17.68
N GLY A 26 5.60 -19.36 -18.03
CA GLY A 26 5.69 -18.20 -18.92
C GLY A 26 5.40 -16.87 -18.25
N PHE A 27 5.30 -16.83 -16.91
CA PHE A 27 5.18 -15.55 -16.20
C PHE A 27 6.46 -14.73 -16.37
N PRO A 28 6.38 -13.42 -16.67
CA PRO A 28 7.56 -12.59 -16.82
C PRO A 28 8.34 -12.48 -15.50
N GLU A 29 9.66 -12.33 -15.62
CA GLU A 29 10.50 -12.07 -14.47
C GLU A 29 10.09 -10.73 -13.80
N LEU A 30 9.96 -10.76 -12.48
CA LEU A 30 9.67 -9.59 -11.67
C LEU A 30 10.95 -9.10 -10.99
N THR A 31 11.08 -7.79 -10.85
CA THR A 31 12.13 -7.15 -10.04
C THR A 31 11.53 -6.64 -8.74
N TYR A 32 12.12 -7.02 -7.61
CA TYR A 32 11.74 -6.52 -6.28
C TYR A 32 12.81 -5.55 -5.77
N LEU A 33 12.44 -4.28 -5.65
CA LEU A 33 13.31 -3.23 -5.16
C LEU A 33 13.12 -3.03 -3.66
N THR A 34 14.20 -3.09 -2.88
CA THR A 34 14.18 -2.91 -1.43
C THR A 34 15.42 -2.18 -0.93
N SER A 35 15.41 -1.72 0.32
CA SER A 35 16.63 -1.26 0.98
C SER A 35 17.46 -2.45 1.48
N ASP A 36 18.75 -2.22 1.73
CA ASP A 36 19.74 -3.20 2.19
C ASP A 36 19.65 -3.53 3.69
N ALA A 37 18.69 -2.94 4.42
CA ALA A 37 18.46 -3.28 5.82
C ALA A 37 18.14 -4.77 5.97
N ALA A 38 18.81 -5.45 6.89
CA ALA A 38 18.76 -6.92 7.04
C ALA A 38 17.33 -7.49 7.12
N GLY A 39 16.42 -6.83 7.86
CA GLY A 39 15.03 -7.24 7.95
C GLY A 39 14.27 -7.12 6.62
N HIS A 40 14.58 -6.11 5.80
CA HIS A 40 13.97 -5.91 4.50
C HIS A 40 14.47 -6.93 3.48
N VAL A 41 15.76 -7.23 3.50
CA VAL A 41 16.37 -8.28 2.67
C VAL A 41 15.79 -9.64 3.01
N ALA A 42 15.66 -9.96 4.30
CA ALA A 42 15.07 -11.25 4.72
C ALA A 42 13.62 -11.44 4.21
N ILE A 43 12.81 -10.37 4.20
CA ILE A 43 11.46 -10.41 3.61
C ILE A 43 11.54 -10.62 2.10
N ALA A 44 12.45 -9.94 1.41
CA ALA A 44 12.63 -10.06 -0.02
C ALA A 44 13.05 -11.48 -0.42
N ASP A 45 13.98 -12.09 0.32
CA ASP A 45 14.44 -13.47 0.13
C ASP A 45 13.32 -14.49 0.38
N TYR A 46 12.49 -14.23 1.39
CA TYR A 46 11.30 -15.04 1.63
C TYR A 46 10.33 -14.97 0.45
N LEU A 47 10.03 -13.77 -0.05
CA LEU A 47 9.16 -13.58 -1.21
C LEU A 47 9.75 -14.20 -2.47
N HIS A 48 11.06 -14.03 -2.73
CA HIS A 48 11.78 -14.70 -3.82
C HIS A 48 11.56 -16.22 -3.77
N SER A 49 11.77 -16.82 -2.59
CA SER A 49 11.59 -18.26 -2.39
C SER A 49 10.14 -18.70 -2.55
N LEU A 50 9.20 -17.89 -2.05
CA LEU A 50 7.77 -18.17 -2.14
C LEU A 50 7.27 -18.12 -3.58
N TYR A 51 7.58 -17.05 -4.32
CA TYR A 51 7.19 -16.89 -5.72
C TYR A 51 7.83 -17.96 -6.62
N GLY A 52 9.09 -18.33 -6.34
CA GLY A 52 9.79 -19.39 -7.05
C GLY A 52 9.06 -20.74 -7.00
N ARG A 53 8.38 -21.06 -5.89
CA ARG A 53 7.57 -22.30 -5.77
C ARG A 53 6.39 -22.31 -6.75
N TYR A 54 5.93 -21.16 -7.17
CA TYR A 54 4.85 -21.00 -8.13
C TYR A 54 5.35 -20.73 -9.56
N GLY A 55 6.67 -20.89 -9.80
CA GLY A 55 7.26 -20.71 -11.12
C GLY A 55 7.40 -19.23 -11.54
N ILE A 56 7.31 -18.31 -10.60
CA ILE A 56 7.47 -16.88 -10.84
C ILE A 56 8.87 -16.47 -10.40
N ALA A 57 9.70 -16.02 -11.35
CA ALA A 57 11.03 -15.49 -11.06
C ALA A 57 10.92 -14.08 -10.46
N LEU A 58 11.51 -13.90 -9.28
CA LEU A 58 11.55 -12.61 -8.57
C LEU A 58 13.01 -12.25 -8.28
N THR A 59 13.59 -11.31 -9.03
CA THR A 59 14.96 -10.83 -8.80
C THR A 59 14.96 -9.71 -7.77
N VAL A 60 15.72 -9.89 -6.69
CA VAL A 60 15.82 -8.92 -5.60
C VAL A 60 16.95 -7.94 -5.88
N THR A 61 16.65 -6.64 -5.81
CA THR A 61 17.62 -5.54 -5.86
C THR A 61 17.60 -4.80 -4.53
N ALA A 62 18.61 -5.02 -3.70
CA ALA A 62 18.80 -4.32 -2.42
C ALA A 62 19.79 -3.16 -2.60
N GLN A 63 19.45 -1.98 -2.09
CA GLN A 63 20.23 -0.76 -2.20
C GLN A 63 20.30 -0.06 -0.84
N ASP A 64 21.32 0.79 -0.65
CA ASP A 64 21.30 1.72 0.48
C ASP A 64 20.04 2.61 0.44
N MET A 65 19.68 3.21 1.59
CA MET A 65 18.39 3.89 1.73
C MET A 65 18.22 5.05 0.74
N ASP A 66 19.25 5.85 0.51
CA ASP A 66 19.17 7.03 -0.36
C ASP A 66 19.01 6.61 -1.83
N THR A 67 19.81 5.64 -2.27
CA THR A 67 19.72 5.05 -3.60
C THR A 67 18.38 4.35 -3.82
N PHE A 68 17.90 3.61 -2.80
CA PHE A 68 16.59 2.97 -2.83
C PHE A 68 15.45 3.98 -3.03
N LEU A 69 15.45 5.09 -2.28
CA LEU A 69 14.41 6.12 -2.40
C LEU A 69 14.45 6.79 -3.78
N ALA A 70 15.64 7.08 -4.30
CA ALA A 70 15.81 7.65 -5.65
C ALA A 70 15.34 6.67 -6.74
N SER A 71 15.74 5.40 -6.66
CA SER A 71 15.33 4.35 -7.60
C SER A 71 13.82 4.11 -7.55
N ARG A 72 13.22 4.12 -6.37
CA ARG A 72 11.77 4.00 -6.19
C ARG A 72 11.02 5.17 -6.83
N ALA A 73 11.52 6.39 -6.67
CA ALA A 73 10.91 7.58 -7.28
C ALA A 73 11.03 7.58 -8.82
N ALA A 74 12.14 7.03 -9.35
CA ALA A 74 12.37 6.92 -10.79
C ALA A 74 11.53 5.81 -11.45
N GLY A 75 11.03 4.83 -10.71
CA GLY A 75 10.42 3.62 -11.25
C GLY A 75 11.49 2.62 -11.72
N GLY A 76 11.15 1.68 -12.58
CA GLY A 76 12.10 0.67 -13.07
C GLY A 76 12.14 -0.60 -12.24
N TYR A 77 11.07 -0.90 -11.54
CA TYR A 77 10.84 -2.13 -10.79
C TYR A 77 9.44 -2.68 -11.08
N SER A 78 9.25 -3.96 -10.83
CA SER A 78 7.92 -4.59 -10.88
C SER A 78 7.20 -4.47 -9.54
N VAL A 79 7.95 -4.64 -8.46
CA VAL A 79 7.46 -4.59 -7.08
C VAL A 79 8.45 -3.80 -6.23
N THR A 80 7.97 -2.98 -5.32
CA THR A 80 8.82 -2.28 -4.36
C THR A 80 8.23 -2.30 -2.98
N ARG A 81 9.09 -2.30 -1.98
CA ARG A 81 8.70 -2.11 -0.59
C ARG A 81 8.26 -0.66 -0.35
N CYS A 82 7.17 -0.50 0.36
CA CYS A 82 6.74 0.78 0.91
C CYS A 82 6.40 0.62 2.40
N SER A 83 6.64 1.65 3.18
CA SER A 83 6.16 1.76 4.57
C SER A 83 5.71 3.19 4.81
N PHE A 84 4.71 3.34 5.65
CA PHE A 84 4.16 4.62 6.02
C PHE A 84 3.73 4.62 7.49
N SER A 85 3.97 5.74 8.17
CA SER A 85 3.44 6.01 9.50
C SER A 85 2.62 7.30 9.42
N ALA A 86 1.39 7.26 9.93
CA ALA A 86 0.55 8.44 9.99
C ALA A 86 0.98 9.36 11.13
N ASP A 87 0.83 10.66 10.95
CA ASP A 87 1.10 11.69 11.97
C ASP A 87 -0.12 11.97 12.84
N ILE A 88 -1.29 11.55 12.39
CA ILE A 88 -2.58 11.74 13.09
C ILE A 88 -3.35 10.43 13.15
N ASP A 89 -4.18 10.29 14.16
CA ASP A 89 -5.07 9.12 14.35
C ASP A 89 -6.31 9.22 13.45
N ASP A 90 -6.09 9.12 12.14
CA ASP A 90 -7.13 9.15 11.09
C ASP A 90 -6.65 8.26 9.92
N PRO A 91 -7.53 7.48 9.25
CA PRO A 91 -7.16 6.69 8.08
C PRO A 91 -6.79 7.53 6.84
N MET A 92 -7.22 8.79 6.78
CA MET A 92 -7.03 9.64 5.59
C MET A 92 -5.56 9.77 5.14
N PRO A 93 -4.55 9.91 6.03
CA PRO A 93 -3.14 9.94 5.63
C PRO A 93 -2.73 8.74 4.78
N PHE A 94 -3.21 7.53 5.12
CA PHE A 94 -2.90 6.31 4.36
C PHE A 94 -3.53 6.30 2.97
N LEU A 95 -4.75 6.83 2.85
CA LEU A 95 -5.46 6.91 1.57
C LEU A 95 -4.87 8.00 0.68
N SER A 96 -4.55 9.16 1.25
CA SER A 96 -4.02 10.31 0.49
C SER A 96 -2.67 10.06 -0.16
N LEU A 97 -1.89 9.08 0.32
CA LEU A 97 -0.65 8.65 -0.34
C LEU A 97 -0.85 8.29 -1.81
N TRP A 98 -2.02 7.76 -2.16
CA TRP A 98 -2.32 7.18 -3.45
C TRP A 98 -3.13 8.10 -4.36
N ALA A 99 -3.43 9.33 -3.93
CA ALA A 99 -4.05 10.33 -4.81
C ALA A 99 -3.25 10.45 -6.12
N SER A 100 -3.93 10.61 -7.25
CA SER A 100 -3.26 10.62 -8.57
C SER A 100 -2.18 11.69 -8.68
N GLY A 101 -2.38 12.85 -8.03
CA GLY A 101 -1.42 13.95 -7.96
C GLY A 101 -0.38 13.86 -6.83
N ALA A 102 -0.45 12.86 -5.94
CA ALA A 102 0.46 12.77 -4.80
C ALA A 102 1.87 12.36 -5.22
N GLY A 103 2.88 13.07 -4.71
CA GLY A 103 4.29 12.70 -4.91
C GLY A 103 4.67 11.36 -4.27
N SER A 104 3.94 10.95 -3.24
CA SER A 104 4.08 9.66 -2.55
C SER A 104 3.51 8.47 -3.33
N ASN A 105 2.70 8.70 -4.37
CA ASN A 105 2.13 7.67 -5.23
C ASN A 105 3.24 7.08 -6.14
N CYS A 106 4.09 6.25 -5.55
CA CYS A 106 5.28 5.70 -6.21
C CYS A 106 4.97 4.68 -7.32
N VAL A 107 3.75 4.13 -7.35
CA VAL A 107 3.29 3.23 -8.42
C VAL A 107 2.56 3.97 -9.55
N ALA A 108 2.50 5.29 -9.48
CA ALA A 108 1.90 6.18 -10.48
C ALA A 108 0.45 5.80 -10.84
N LEU A 109 -0.34 5.31 -9.86
CA LEU A 109 -1.77 5.03 -10.09
C LEU A 109 -2.49 6.28 -10.60
N GLY A 110 -3.31 6.12 -11.64
CA GLY A 110 -4.09 7.19 -12.24
C GLY A 110 -3.27 8.22 -13.04
N ARG A 111 -2.01 7.89 -13.39
CA ARG A 111 -1.17 8.75 -14.24
C ARG A 111 -0.19 7.92 -15.07
N GLY A 112 0.43 8.57 -16.08
CA GLY A 112 1.38 7.89 -16.96
C GLY A 112 0.76 6.69 -17.67
N ALA A 113 1.39 5.54 -17.61
CA ALA A 113 0.89 4.30 -18.20
C ALA A 113 -0.41 3.77 -17.56
N HIS A 114 -0.81 4.34 -16.43
CA HIS A 114 -2.00 3.95 -15.66
C HIS A 114 -3.09 5.02 -15.65
N ALA A 115 -2.92 6.08 -16.46
CA ALA A 115 -3.89 7.18 -16.53
C ALA A 115 -5.25 6.75 -17.04
N ASP A 116 -5.28 5.81 -18.00
CA ASP A 116 -6.48 5.40 -18.73
C ASP A 116 -7.19 4.18 -18.11
N TYR A 117 -6.88 3.82 -16.88
CA TYR A 117 -7.62 2.78 -16.18
C TYR A 117 -9.08 3.24 -16.01
N ALA A 118 -9.96 2.65 -16.80
CA ALA A 118 -11.38 2.98 -16.88
C ALA A 118 -12.27 1.82 -16.41
N GLY A 119 -13.56 2.06 -16.36
CA GLY A 119 -14.56 1.08 -15.93
C GLY A 119 -14.86 1.12 -14.43
N TYR A 120 -14.38 2.15 -13.75
CA TYR A 120 -14.72 2.40 -12.35
C TYR A 120 -15.99 3.21 -12.22
N SER A 121 -16.64 3.10 -11.06
CA SER A 121 -17.81 3.89 -10.69
C SER A 121 -17.58 4.55 -9.35
N VAL A 122 -18.11 5.75 -9.17
CA VAL A 122 -18.08 6.44 -7.89
C VAL A 122 -19.49 6.94 -7.56
N THR A 123 -19.91 6.72 -6.30
CA THR A 123 -21.19 7.21 -5.79
C THR A 123 -20.95 8.29 -4.74
N LEU A 124 -21.39 9.51 -5.04
CA LEU A 124 -21.31 10.66 -4.14
C LEU A 124 -22.68 11.33 -4.07
N ASP A 125 -23.11 11.68 -2.88
CA ASP A 125 -24.41 12.34 -2.66
C ASP A 125 -25.61 11.60 -3.31
N GLY A 126 -25.57 10.26 -3.27
CA GLY A 126 -26.60 9.41 -3.87
C GLY A 126 -26.63 9.40 -5.41
N ARG A 127 -25.65 9.99 -6.07
CA ARG A 127 -25.48 9.98 -7.53
C ARG A 127 -24.30 9.11 -7.92
N THR A 128 -24.53 8.19 -8.82
CA THR A 128 -23.47 7.33 -9.36
C THR A 128 -23.00 7.87 -10.71
N LYS A 129 -21.71 8.01 -10.87
CA LYS A 129 -21.02 8.26 -12.14
C LYS A 129 -20.31 6.98 -12.53
N ASP A 130 -20.69 6.41 -13.66
CA ASP A 130 -20.08 5.20 -14.23
C ASP A 130 -19.02 5.56 -15.28
N ASN A 131 -18.22 4.56 -15.65
CA ASN A 131 -17.16 4.69 -16.66
C ASN A 131 -16.10 5.76 -16.32
N CYS A 132 -15.86 5.99 -15.05
CA CYS A 132 -14.78 6.86 -14.60
C CYS A 132 -13.42 6.20 -14.81
N THR A 133 -12.38 7.01 -14.92
CA THR A 133 -11.01 6.52 -14.69
C THR A 133 -10.84 6.20 -13.20
N TRP A 134 -9.82 5.41 -12.88
CA TRP A 134 -9.49 5.15 -11.48
C TRP A 134 -9.20 6.47 -10.74
N ALA A 135 -8.39 7.36 -11.33
CA ALA A 135 -8.06 8.66 -10.77
C ALA A 135 -9.29 9.51 -10.50
N GLU A 136 -10.19 9.64 -11.46
CA GLU A 136 -11.43 10.40 -11.27
C GLU A 136 -12.24 9.88 -10.09
N SER A 137 -12.37 8.56 -9.97
CA SER A 137 -13.15 7.93 -8.90
C SER A 137 -12.47 8.06 -7.55
N TYR A 138 -11.16 7.80 -7.48
CA TYR A 138 -10.41 7.82 -6.25
C TYR A 138 -10.24 9.24 -5.70
N ASP A 139 -9.81 10.17 -6.54
CA ASP A 139 -9.60 11.57 -6.15
C ASP A 139 -10.92 12.25 -5.75
N ALA A 140 -12.03 11.91 -6.40
CA ALA A 140 -13.36 12.40 -6.02
C ALA A 140 -13.77 11.92 -4.61
N LEU A 141 -13.50 10.64 -4.28
CA LEU A 141 -13.72 10.12 -2.94
C LEU A 141 -12.85 10.85 -1.90
N LEU A 142 -11.55 11.03 -2.18
CA LEU A 142 -10.64 11.74 -1.28
C LEU A 142 -11.11 13.18 -1.03
N TYR A 143 -11.51 13.88 -2.09
CA TYR A 143 -12.04 15.25 -1.95
C TYR A 143 -13.30 15.28 -1.07
N ARG A 144 -14.22 14.33 -1.26
CA ARG A 144 -15.45 14.25 -0.46
C ARG A 144 -15.17 13.91 0.99
N ILE A 145 -14.25 12.98 1.27
CA ILE A 145 -13.80 12.64 2.64
C ILE A 145 -13.29 13.90 3.36
N GLN A 146 -12.48 14.71 2.69
CA GLN A 146 -11.92 15.93 3.26
C GLN A 146 -12.98 17.01 3.53
N SER A 147 -14.02 17.07 2.70
CA SER A 147 -15.05 18.11 2.80
C SER A 147 -16.25 17.74 3.67
N SER A 148 -16.44 16.45 4.01
CA SER A 148 -17.52 16.00 4.87
C SER A 148 -17.27 16.31 6.34
N GLY A 149 -18.25 16.94 7.01
CA GLY A 149 -18.30 17.11 8.46
C GLY A 149 -18.99 15.96 9.20
N ASP A 150 -19.61 15.02 8.48
CA ASP A 150 -20.26 13.86 9.08
C ASP A 150 -19.28 12.68 9.19
N THR A 151 -19.07 12.24 10.43
CA THR A 151 -18.10 11.16 10.74
C THR A 151 -18.51 9.83 10.10
N ALA A 152 -19.79 9.49 10.11
CA ALA A 152 -20.27 8.23 9.56
C ALA A 152 -20.13 8.22 8.03
N GLU A 153 -20.46 9.34 7.37
CA GLU A 153 -20.24 9.52 5.95
C GLU A 153 -18.74 9.41 5.61
N ARG A 154 -17.86 10.11 6.36
CA ARG A 154 -16.41 10.05 6.15
C ARG A 154 -15.89 8.61 6.17
N TYR A 155 -16.24 7.83 7.19
CA TYR A 155 -15.81 6.42 7.26
C TYR A 155 -16.36 5.58 6.10
N SER A 156 -17.61 5.78 5.72
CA SER A 156 -18.18 5.09 4.56
C SER A 156 -17.42 5.39 3.26
N LEU A 157 -17.06 6.65 3.04
CA LEU A 157 -16.27 7.08 1.89
C LEU A 157 -14.83 6.56 1.94
N MET A 158 -14.21 6.52 3.12
CA MET A 158 -12.89 5.93 3.31
C MET A 158 -12.87 4.45 2.95
N HIS A 159 -13.87 3.68 3.36
CA HIS A 159 -14.01 2.27 2.96
C HIS A 159 -14.19 2.10 1.45
N GLN A 160 -14.93 3.00 0.80
CA GLN A 160 -15.06 2.98 -0.66
C GLN A 160 -13.71 3.25 -1.33
N ALA A 161 -12.96 4.25 -0.86
CA ALA A 161 -11.63 4.58 -1.38
C ALA A 161 -10.63 3.42 -1.16
N GLU A 162 -10.62 2.81 0.02
CA GLU A 162 -9.81 1.64 0.31
C GLU A 162 -10.15 0.48 -0.62
N THR A 163 -11.44 0.17 -0.78
CA THR A 163 -11.91 -0.89 -1.68
C THR A 163 -11.44 -0.63 -3.12
N LEU A 164 -11.58 0.60 -3.59
CA LEU A 164 -11.17 1.00 -4.93
C LEU A 164 -9.65 0.89 -5.12
N LEU A 165 -8.87 1.23 -4.09
CA LEU A 165 -7.41 1.07 -4.09
C LEU A 165 -7.02 -0.42 -4.13
N MET A 166 -7.60 -1.22 -3.25
CA MET A 166 -7.27 -2.64 -3.15
C MET A 166 -7.68 -3.44 -4.40
N GLN A 167 -8.75 -3.06 -5.08
CA GLN A 167 -9.17 -3.67 -6.34
C GLN A 167 -8.14 -3.53 -7.46
N THR A 168 -7.26 -2.53 -7.40
CA THR A 168 -6.18 -2.38 -8.39
C THR A 168 -5.10 -3.46 -8.27
N GLY A 169 -4.96 -4.10 -7.11
CA GLY A 169 -3.86 -4.99 -6.79
C GLY A 169 -2.47 -4.34 -6.76
N ALA A 170 -2.40 -3.00 -6.88
CA ALA A 170 -1.15 -2.27 -6.87
C ALA A 170 -0.53 -2.15 -5.47
N VAL A 171 -1.33 -2.34 -4.44
CA VAL A 171 -0.92 -2.28 -3.04
C VAL A 171 -1.25 -3.59 -2.36
N CYS A 172 -0.27 -4.19 -1.68
CA CYS A 172 -0.44 -5.39 -0.89
C CYS A 172 0.05 -5.11 0.54
N PRO A 173 -0.85 -4.86 1.51
CA PRO A 173 -0.48 -4.73 2.92
C PRO A 173 0.09 -6.04 3.44
N LEU A 174 1.25 -5.99 4.12
CA LEU A 174 1.92 -7.18 4.64
C LEU A 174 1.80 -7.30 6.16
N TYR A 175 2.10 -6.24 6.89
CA TYR A 175 2.08 -6.22 8.34
C TYR A 175 2.06 -4.80 8.90
N TRP A 176 1.70 -4.69 10.17
CA TRP A 176 1.85 -3.47 10.95
C TRP A 176 3.14 -3.51 11.75
N TYR A 177 3.86 -2.40 11.81
CA TYR A 177 4.97 -2.26 12.73
C TYR A 177 4.46 -2.23 14.17
N THR A 178 5.17 -2.93 15.03
CA THR A 178 4.93 -2.94 16.48
C THR A 178 6.19 -2.46 17.18
N ASP A 179 6.08 -1.42 17.99
CA ASP A 179 7.15 -0.97 18.84
C ASP A 179 7.10 -1.71 20.18
N THR A 180 8.23 -2.29 20.58
CA THR A 180 8.37 -2.94 21.87
C THR A 180 9.29 -2.10 22.74
N TYR A 181 8.87 -1.81 23.96
CA TYR A 181 9.71 -1.07 24.90
C TYR A 181 9.71 -1.76 26.27
N LEU A 182 10.77 -1.54 27.01
CA LEU A 182 10.91 -1.97 28.41
C LEU A 182 10.79 -0.72 29.29
N CYS A 183 9.90 -0.79 30.27
CA CYS A 183 9.73 0.27 31.25
C CYS A 183 10.05 -0.31 32.64
N ASN A 184 10.88 0.42 33.41
CA ASN A 184 11.14 0.04 34.79
C ASN A 184 9.86 0.19 35.62
N THR A 185 9.59 -0.73 36.53
CA THR A 185 8.38 -0.76 37.37
C THR A 185 8.25 0.48 38.27
N HIS A 186 9.35 1.16 38.56
CA HIS A 186 9.36 2.42 39.32
C HIS A 186 8.97 3.64 38.47
N VAL A 187 8.87 3.51 37.14
CA VAL A 187 8.41 4.60 36.27
C VAL A 187 6.90 4.58 36.16
N GLN A 188 6.26 5.64 36.61
CA GLN A 188 4.83 5.87 36.56
C GLN A 188 4.50 7.02 35.62
N GLY A 189 3.26 7.07 35.12
CA GLY A 189 2.77 8.16 34.29
C GLY A 189 3.32 8.20 32.86
N LEU A 190 4.01 7.14 32.39
CA LEU A 190 4.35 6.98 30.98
C LEU A 190 3.10 6.63 30.19
N LEU A 191 2.80 7.38 29.16
CA LEU A 191 1.67 7.12 28.27
C LEU A 191 2.18 6.78 26.86
N SER A 192 1.59 5.75 26.27
CA SER A 192 1.83 5.39 24.86
C SER A 192 0.64 5.83 24.02
N GLY A 193 0.91 6.54 22.92
CA GLY A 193 -0.11 6.92 21.94
C GLY A 193 -0.35 5.84 20.90
N PRO A 194 -1.47 5.90 20.17
CA PRO A 194 -1.84 4.91 19.17
C PRO A 194 -0.87 4.85 17.98
N LEU A 195 -0.09 5.93 17.75
CA LEU A 195 0.90 6.03 16.67
C LEU A 195 2.34 5.74 17.13
N GLY A 196 2.51 5.02 18.25
CA GLY A 196 3.83 4.66 18.80
C GLY A 196 4.53 5.78 19.57
N ALA A 197 3.96 6.98 19.65
CA ALA A 197 4.53 8.09 20.40
C ALA A 197 4.50 7.80 21.91
N GLN A 198 5.64 8.05 22.58
CA GLN A 198 5.75 7.97 24.03
C GLN A 198 5.63 9.38 24.64
N TYR A 199 4.68 9.57 25.54
CA TYR A 199 4.45 10.85 26.20
C TYR A 199 5.07 10.80 27.60
N LEU A 200 6.16 11.56 27.77
CA LEU A 200 6.94 11.60 29.01
C LEU A 200 6.51 12.71 29.97
N MET A 201 5.60 13.58 29.56
CA MET A 201 5.24 14.78 30.30
C MET A 201 4.67 14.50 31.72
N GLY A 202 4.05 13.35 31.93
CA GLY A 202 3.56 12.89 33.24
C GLY A 202 4.45 11.84 33.91
N ALA A 203 5.56 11.43 33.24
CA ALA A 203 6.38 10.37 33.75
C ALA A 203 7.22 10.83 34.95
N HIS A 204 7.26 10.00 36.00
CA HIS A 204 8.07 10.21 37.20
C HIS A 204 8.55 8.87 37.75
N VAL A 205 9.59 8.91 38.59
CA VAL A 205 10.14 7.72 39.23
C VAL A 205 9.68 7.68 40.68
N GLU A 206 8.97 6.63 41.04
CA GLU A 206 8.65 6.32 42.45
C GLU A 206 9.86 5.63 43.09
N LYS A 207 10.13 6.03 44.37
CA LYS A 207 11.27 5.46 45.14
C LYS A 207 10.85 4.17 45.86
#